data_afce7c6e1a69be45510ca78bb26735ef
#
_entry.id   afce7c6e1a69be45510ca78bb26735ef
#
_cell.length_a   1.000
_cell.length_b   1.000
_cell.length_c   1.000
_cell.angle_alpha   90.00
_cell.angle_beta   90.00
_cell.angle_gamma   90.00
#
_symmetry.space_group_name_H-M   'P 1'
#
loop_
_entity.id
_entity.type
_entity.pdbx_description
1 polymer ?
#
loop_
_entity_poly.entity_id
_entity_poly.type
_entity_poly.pdbx_seq_one_letter_code
_entity_poly.pdbx_strand_id
1 'polypeptide(L)'
;MRKLLVYMKDYKKESFLAPLFKLLEATFELIVPLVIAQIIDVGIQTGDTGFIISRCLLLVGFGVVGMVSAITAQYFAAKAAVGFATGLRHSLFQKINELSFSLLDRVGTSTLLTRITNDVNQVQNGVNLVLRLFMRSPFIVFGACVMAFTIDPGSAL
;
A
#
# COMPACT_ATOMS: atom_id res chain seq x y z
N MET A 1 18.04 -11.10 -3.81
CA MET A 1 16.79 -10.40 -4.11
C MET A 1 16.31 -10.53 -5.55
N ARG A 2 17.14 -10.41 -6.57
CA ARG A 2 16.73 -10.57 -8.00
C ARG A 2 16.02 -11.89 -8.32
N LYS A 3 16.40 -13.01 -7.68
CA LYS A 3 15.77 -14.32 -7.89
C LYS A 3 14.35 -14.44 -7.33
N LEU A 4 14.02 -13.64 -6.31
CA LEU A 4 12.68 -13.63 -5.72
C LEU A 4 11.67 -12.84 -6.57
N LEU A 5 12.12 -11.84 -7.34
CA LEU A 5 11.27 -11.06 -8.24
C LEU A 5 10.70 -11.88 -9.40
N VAL A 6 11.28 -13.05 -9.68
CA VAL A 6 10.75 -13.96 -10.71
C VAL A 6 9.35 -14.47 -10.35
N TYR A 7 9.07 -14.70 -9.06
CA TYR A 7 7.76 -15.14 -8.58
C TYR A 7 6.67 -14.05 -8.61
N MET A 8 7.06 -12.80 -8.80
CA MET A 8 6.13 -11.69 -9.01
C MET A 8 5.75 -11.49 -10.49
N LYS A 9 6.37 -12.24 -11.42
CA LYS A 9 6.11 -12.06 -12.86
C LYS A 9 4.64 -12.28 -13.25
N ASP A 10 3.97 -13.21 -12.63
CA ASP A 10 2.58 -13.57 -12.93
C ASP A 10 1.60 -12.56 -12.30
N TYR A 11 2.06 -11.78 -11.30
CA TYR A 11 1.26 -10.79 -10.55
C TYR A 11 1.73 -9.35 -10.77
N LYS A 12 2.34 -9.06 -11.94
CA LYS A 12 2.85 -7.70 -12.25
C LYS A 12 1.76 -6.64 -12.26
N LYS A 13 0.59 -7.00 -12.79
CA LYS A 13 -0.56 -6.08 -12.86
C LYS A 13 -1.02 -5.70 -11.46
N GLU A 14 -1.20 -6.67 -10.59
CA GLU A 14 -1.59 -6.47 -9.20
C GLU A 14 -0.53 -5.70 -8.41
N SER A 15 0.74 -6.02 -8.62
CA SER A 15 1.87 -5.33 -7.98
C SER A 15 2.01 -3.87 -8.42
N PHE A 16 1.51 -3.50 -9.60
CA PHE A 16 1.50 -2.12 -10.09
C PHE A 16 0.20 -1.39 -9.72
N LEU A 17 -0.94 -2.07 -9.78
CA LEU A 17 -2.24 -1.47 -9.44
C LEU A 17 -2.33 -1.12 -7.94
N ALA A 18 -1.80 -1.96 -7.06
CA ALA A 18 -1.85 -1.70 -5.62
C ALA A 18 -1.22 -0.35 -5.23
N PRO A 19 0.04 -0.04 -5.61
CA PRO A 19 0.62 1.27 -5.37
C PRO A 19 -0.13 2.41 -6.07
N LEU A 20 -0.64 2.19 -7.28
CA LEU A 20 -1.37 3.22 -8.03
C LEU A 20 -2.64 3.67 -7.28
N PHE A 21 -3.48 2.73 -6.84
CA PHE A 21 -4.67 3.05 -6.04
C PHE A 21 -4.31 3.65 -4.69
N LYS A 22 -3.16 3.28 -4.13
CA LYS A 22 -2.66 3.85 -2.88
C LYS A 22 -2.20 5.29 -3.05
N LEU A 23 -1.60 5.64 -4.18
CA LEU A 23 -1.25 7.03 -4.54
C LEU A 23 -2.51 7.87 -4.77
N LEU A 24 -3.52 7.31 -5.42
CA LEU A 24 -4.80 7.99 -5.65
C LEU A 24 -5.50 8.31 -4.32
N GLU A 25 -5.54 7.37 -3.38
CA GLU A 25 -6.03 7.59 -2.01
C GLU A 25 -5.26 8.71 -1.32
N ALA A 26 -3.91 8.67 -1.36
CA ALA A 26 -3.06 9.68 -0.75
C ALA A 26 -3.26 11.08 -1.37
N THR A 27 -3.57 11.17 -2.66
CA THR A 27 -3.90 12.44 -3.32
C THR A 27 -5.18 13.06 -2.73
N PHE A 28 -6.21 12.25 -2.51
CA PHE A 28 -7.44 12.74 -1.86
C PHE A 28 -7.18 13.18 -0.43
N GLU A 29 -6.37 12.42 0.34
CA GLU A 29 -5.99 12.81 1.70
C GLU A 29 -5.28 14.18 1.74
N LEU A 30 -4.47 14.52 0.74
CA LEU A 30 -3.79 15.82 0.64
C LEU A 30 -4.74 16.95 0.23
N ILE A 31 -5.79 16.68 -0.52
CA ILE A 31 -6.77 17.70 -0.96
C ILE A 31 -7.75 18.07 0.16
N VAL A 32 -8.07 17.15 1.06
CA VAL A 32 -9.03 17.38 2.15
C VAL A 32 -8.72 18.63 2.98
N PRO A 33 -7.48 18.87 3.47
CA PRO A 33 -7.16 20.08 4.22
C PRO A 33 -7.41 21.39 3.44
N LEU A 34 -7.17 21.39 2.12
CA LEU A 34 -7.43 22.57 1.27
C LEU A 34 -8.92 22.90 1.19
N VAL A 35 -9.76 21.89 1.07
CA VAL A 35 -11.22 22.10 1.04
C VAL A 35 -11.72 22.58 2.41
N ILE A 36 -11.15 22.07 3.51
CA ILE A 36 -11.47 22.54 4.87
C ILE A 36 -11.07 24.00 5.04
N ALA A 37 -9.88 24.39 4.58
CA ALA A 37 -9.45 25.81 4.61
C ALA A 37 -10.45 26.71 3.85
N GLN A 38 -10.92 26.30 2.66
CA GLN A 38 -11.93 27.04 1.92
C GLN A 38 -13.27 27.17 2.66
N ILE A 39 -13.69 26.15 3.40
CA ILE A 39 -14.90 26.23 4.24
C ILE A 39 -14.73 27.28 5.34
N ILE A 40 -13.56 27.33 5.98
CA ILE A 40 -13.26 28.25 7.07
C ILE A 40 -13.09 29.68 6.54
N ASP A 41 -12.26 29.89 5.54
CA ASP A 41 -11.85 31.21 5.05
C ASP A 41 -12.94 31.90 4.25
N VAL A 42 -13.74 31.15 3.49
CA VAL A 42 -14.80 31.72 2.65
C VAL A 42 -16.18 31.43 3.24
N GLY A 43 -16.49 30.16 3.51
CA GLY A 43 -17.82 29.75 3.90
C GLY A 43 -18.27 30.36 5.24
N ILE A 44 -17.42 30.31 6.27
CA ILE A 44 -17.75 30.82 7.60
C ILE A 44 -17.71 32.34 7.61
N GLN A 45 -16.72 32.98 6.96
CA GLN A 45 -16.58 34.45 6.94
C GLN A 45 -17.70 35.11 6.16
N THR A 46 -18.20 34.50 5.07
CA THR A 46 -19.33 35.07 4.27
C THR A 46 -20.69 34.64 4.81
N GLY A 47 -20.76 33.65 5.71
CA GLY A 47 -22.02 33.10 6.22
C GLY A 47 -22.84 32.35 5.18
N ASP A 48 -22.24 32.02 4.05
CA ASP A 48 -22.93 31.29 2.94
C ASP A 48 -23.08 29.81 3.26
N THR A 49 -24.23 29.45 3.82
CA THR A 49 -24.57 28.07 4.15
C THR A 49 -24.64 27.16 2.92
N GLY A 50 -25.02 27.68 1.75
CA GLY A 50 -25.05 26.93 0.50
C GLY A 50 -23.65 26.49 0.06
N PHE A 51 -22.69 27.42 0.13
CA PHE A 51 -21.28 27.13 -0.13
C PHE A 51 -20.72 26.05 0.84
N ILE A 52 -20.98 26.20 2.14
CA ILE A 52 -20.54 25.24 3.17
C ILE A 52 -21.09 23.85 2.88
N ILE A 53 -22.39 23.71 2.64
CA ILE A 53 -23.03 22.42 2.34
C ILE A 53 -22.43 21.78 1.09
N SER A 54 -22.23 22.55 0.03
CA SER A 54 -21.61 22.06 -1.22
C SER A 54 -20.19 21.50 -0.99
N ARG A 55 -19.38 22.21 -0.20
CA ARG A 55 -18.02 21.77 0.14
C ARG A 55 -18.00 20.56 1.08
N CYS A 56 -18.91 20.49 2.04
CA CYS A 56 -19.09 19.31 2.88
C CYS A 56 -19.49 18.08 2.06
N LEU A 57 -20.41 18.24 1.10
CA LEU A 57 -20.81 17.14 0.20
C LEU A 57 -19.61 16.65 -0.65
N LEU A 58 -18.78 17.56 -1.11
CA LEU A 58 -17.56 17.24 -1.86
C LEU A 58 -16.55 16.47 -0.97
N LEU A 59 -16.39 16.82 0.31
CA LEU A 59 -15.57 16.09 1.26
C LEU A 59 -16.09 14.67 1.48
N VAL A 60 -17.40 14.49 1.61
CA VAL A 60 -18.03 13.16 1.70
C VAL A 60 -17.74 12.36 0.42
N GLY A 61 -17.84 12.97 -0.75
CA GLY A 61 -17.48 12.35 -2.04
C GLY A 61 -16.01 11.87 -2.06
N PHE A 62 -15.08 12.72 -1.65
CA PHE A 62 -13.66 12.33 -1.53
C PHE A 62 -13.46 11.19 -0.54
N GLY A 63 -14.17 11.21 0.60
CA GLY A 63 -14.12 10.12 1.58
C GLY A 63 -14.57 8.78 0.99
N VAL A 64 -15.68 8.77 0.25
CA VAL A 64 -16.21 7.56 -0.40
C VAL A 64 -15.25 7.04 -1.46
N VAL A 65 -14.76 7.90 -2.35
CA VAL A 65 -13.81 7.51 -3.42
C VAL A 65 -12.48 7.06 -2.81
N GLY A 66 -11.99 7.74 -1.78
CA GLY A 66 -10.80 7.37 -1.03
C GLY A 66 -10.94 5.98 -0.39
N MET A 67 -12.09 5.71 0.25
CA MET A 67 -12.38 4.41 0.86
C MET A 67 -12.41 3.27 -0.18
N VAL A 68 -13.06 3.47 -1.32
CA VAL A 68 -13.09 2.48 -2.41
C VAL A 68 -11.68 2.23 -2.94
N SER A 69 -10.90 3.29 -3.13
CA SER A 69 -9.50 3.20 -3.57
C SER A 69 -8.63 2.45 -2.57
N ALA A 70 -8.81 2.70 -1.27
CA ALA A 70 -8.10 2.01 -0.18
C ALA A 70 -8.37 0.51 -0.16
N ILE A 71 -9.65 0.11 -0.25
CA ILE A 71 -10.08 -1.29 -0.27
C ILE A 71 -9.49 -1.99 -1.52
N THR A 72 -9.59 -1.34 -2.67
CA THR A 72 -9.07 -1.86 -3.94
C THR A 72 -7.55 -2.04 -3.90
N ALA A 73 -6.81 -1.05 -3.39
CA ALA A 73 -5.37 -1.12 -3.20
C ALA A 73 -4.98 -2.28 -2.28
N GLN A 74 -5.69 -2.45 -1.17
CA GLN A 74 -5.43 -3.52 -0.21
C GLN A 74 -5.71 -4.91 -0.80
N TYR A 75 -6.77 -5.05 -1.58
CA TYR A 75 -7.09 -6.29 -2.28
C TYR A 75 -5.98 -6.71 -3.25
N PHE A 76 -5.52 -5.78 -4.10
CA PHE A 76 -4.44 -6.09 -5.06
C PHE A 76 -3.10 -6.36 -4.38
N ALA A 77 -2.78 -5.63 -3.31
CA ALA A 77 -1.56 -5.87 -2.53
C ALA A 77 -1.57 -7.26 -1.88
N ALA A 78 -2.70 -7.64 -1.27
CA ALA A 78 -2.86 -8.95 -0.66
C ALA A 78 -2.79 -10.07 -1.72
N LYS A 79 -3.47 -9.91 -2.85
CA LYS A 79 -3.46 -10.88 -3.96
C LYS A 79 -2.04 -11.10 -4.51
N ALA A 80 -1.28 -10.01 -4.71
CA ALA A 80 0.11 -10.10 -5.16
C ALA A 80 1.01 -10.79 -4.12
N ALA A 81 0.85 -10.47 -2.83
CA ALA A 81 1.63 -11.07 -1.75
C ALA A 81 1.35 -12.57 -1.57
N VAL A 82 0.07 -12.97 -1.63
CA VAL A 82 -0.33 -14.39 -1.56
C VAL A 82 0.18 -15.15 -2.77
N GLY A 83 0.03 -14.60 -3.98
CA GLY A 83 0.53 -15.22 -5.20
C GLY A 83 2.04 -15.43 -5.17
N PHE A 84 2.79 -14.42 -4.72
CA PHE A 84 4.22 -14.53 -4.49
C PHE A 84 4.57 -15.66 -3.50
N ALA A 85 3.90 -15.71 -2.35
CA ALA A 85 4.14 -16.72 -1.32
C ALA A 85 3.81 -18.15 -1.82
N THR A 86 2.77 -18.28 -2.62
CA THR A 86 2.40 -19.57 -3.23
C THR A 86 3.50 -20.06 -4.18
N GLY A 87 4.01 -19.19 -5.06
CA GLY A 87 5.13 -19.52 -5.94
C GLY A 87 6.40 -19.88 -5.17
N LEU A 88 6.69 -19.16 -4.08
CA LEU A 88 7.84 -19.44 -3.22
C LEU A 88 7.70 -20.79 -2.50
N ARG A 89 6.51 -21.09 -1.94
CA ARG A 89 6.24 -22.40 -1.31
C ARG A 89 6.40 -23.55 -2.29
N HIS A 90 5.86 -23.40 -3.50
CA HIS A 90 5.98 -24.41 -4.55
C HIS A 90 7.46 -24.71 -4.88
N SER A 91 8.26 -23.68 -5.08
CA SER A 91 9.68 -23.82 -5.37
C SER A 91 10.48 -24.39 -4.21
N LEU A 92 10.17 -24.03 -2.98
CA LEU A 92 10.79 -24.61 -1.79
C LEU A 92 10.43 -26.10 -1.66
N PHE A 93 9.18 -26.45 -1.83
CA PHE A 93 8.73 -27.84 -1.78
C PHE A 93 9.39 -28.69 -2.85
N GLN A 94 9.44 -28.19 -4.09
CA GLN A 94 10.14 -28.87 -5.19
C GLN A 94 11.63 -29.08 -4.85
N LYS A 95 12.28 -28.06 -4.29
CA LYS A 95 13.69 -28.14 -3.92
C LYS A 95 13.94 -29.13 -2.78
N ILE A 96 13.02 -29.23 -1.83
CA ILE A 96 13.10 -30.20 -0.72
C ILE A 96 12.98 -31.62 -1.25
N ASN A 97 12.09 -31.87 -2.23
CA ASN A 97 11.94 -33.20 -2.84
C ASN A 97 13.16 -33.64 -3.66
N GLU A 98 13.99 -32.71 -4.11
CA GLU A 98 15.25 -32.99 -4.79
C GLU A 98 16.41 -33.32 -3.82
N LEU A 99 16.23 -33.11 -2.51
CA LEU A 99 17.27 -33.38 -1.52
C LEU A 99 17.40 -34.91 -1.25
N SER A 100 18.64 -35.34 -1.02
CA SER A 100 18.89 -36.70 -0.60
C SER A 100 18.41 -36.96 0.84
N PHE A 101 18.02 -38.21 1.15
CA PHE A 101 17.58 -38.59 2.50
C PHE A 101 18.59 -38.23 3.59
N SER A 102 19.88 -38.38 3.32
CA SER A 102 20.94 -38.02 4.27
C SER A 102 21.00 -36.52 4.55
N LEU A 103 20.66 -35.70 3.57
CA LEU A 103 20.61 -34.23 3.76
C LEU A 103 19.33 -33.79 4.49
N LEU A 104 18.22 -34.47 4.22
CA LEU A 104 16.95 -34.27 4.93
C LEU A 104 17.09 -34.56 6.44
N ASP A 105 17.75 -35.67 6.78
CA ASP A 105 18.01 -36.04 8.17
C ASP A 105 18.96 -35.04 8.86
N ARG A 106 19.95 -34.52 8.13
CA ARG A 106 20.91 -33.55 8.66
C ARG A 106 20.28 -32.18 8.93
N VAL A 107 19.38 -31.71 8.07
CA VAL A 107 18.69 -30.41 8.23
C VAL A 107 17.56 -30.50 9.23
N GLY A 108 16.91 -31.65 9.32
CA GLY A 108 15.78 -31.91 10.19
C GLY A 108 14.44 -31.47 9.58
N THR A 109 13.46 -32.36 9.62
CA THR A 109 12.11 -32.13 9.06
C THR A 109 11.38 -30.96 9.71
N SER A 110 11.56 -30.74 11.02
CA SER A 110 10.98 -29.62 11.75
C SER A 110 11.47 -28.27 11.24
N THR A 111 12.77 -28.16 10.94
CA THR A 111 13.37 -26.94 10.37
C THR A 111 12.81 -26.64 8.99
N LEU A 112 12.69 -27.66 8.14
CA LEU A 112 12.14 -27.50 6.79
C LEU A 112 10.66 -27.09 6.82
N LEU A 113 9.88 -27.67 7.73
CA LEU A 113 8.48 -27.33 7.92
C LEU A 113 8.32 -25.89 8.38
N THR A 114 9.14 -25.45 9.34
CA THR A 114 9.15 -24.05 9.82
C THR A 114 9.47 -23.08 8.68
N ARG A 115 10.42 -23.39 7.81
CA ARG A 115 10.78 -22.54 6.67
C ARG A 115 9.66 -22.41 5.64
N ILE A 116 8.98 -23.54 5.31
CA ILE A 116 7.86 -23.50 4.35
C ILE A 116 6.66 -22.75 4.91
N THR A 117 6.42 -22.83 6.22
CA THR A 117 5.26 -22.18 6.87
C THR A 117 5.58 -20.78 7.35
N ASN A 118 6.39 -20.67 8.41
CA ASN A 118 6.57 -19.40 9.11
C ASN A 118 7.43 -18.41 8.34
N ASP A 119 8.57 -18.85 7.76
CA ASP A 119 9.46 -17.94 7.05
C ASP A 119 8.79 -17.41 5.77
N VAL A 120 8.08 -18.27 5.04
CA VAL A 120 7.33 -17.83 3.85
C VAL A 120 6.18 -16.88 4.23
N ASN A 121 5.49 -17.12 5.35
CA ASN A 121 4.46 -16.20 5.85
C ASN A 121 5.04 -14.84 6.22
N GLN A 122 6.21 -14.80 6.86
CA GLN A 122 6.90 -13.53 7.16
C GLN A 122 7.28 -12.78 5.89
N VAL A 123 7.81 -13.47 4.88
CA VAL A 123 8.13 -12.87 3.58
C VAL A 123 6.86 -12.37 2.89
N GLN A 124 5.77 -13.13 2.91
CA GLN A 124 4.46 -12.71 2.39
C GLN A 124 3.99 -11.41 3.04
N ASN A 125 4.05 -11.33 4.37
CA ASN A 125 3.68 -10.12 5.12
C ASN A 125 4.59 -8.94 4.77
N GLY A 126 5.90 -9.19 4.62
CA GLY A 126 6.86 -8.17 4.18
C GLY A 126 6.53 -7.63 2.79
N VAL A 127 6.23 -8.49 1.82
CA VAL A 127 5.82 -8.08 0.46
C VAL A 127 4.52 -7.26 0.50
N ASN A 128 3.52 -7.70 1.26
CA ASN A 128 2.27 -6.97 1.41
C ASN A 128 2.51 -5.56 2.00
N LEU A 129 3.33 -5.47 3.04
CA LEU A 129 3.67 -4.22 3.70
C LEU A 129 4.42 -3.26 2.78
N VAL A 130 5.37 -3.77 1.99
CA VAL A 130 6.09 -2.97 0.98
C VAL A 130 5.14 -2.43 -0.08
N LEU A 131 4.28 -3.26 -0.65
CA LEU A 131 3.32 -2.83 -1.68
C LEU A 131 2.30 -1.82 -1.14
N ARG A 132 1.98 -1.89 0.14
CA ARG A 132 0.98 -1.03 0.78
C ARG A 132 1.54 0.30 1.28
N LEU A 133 2.76 0.31 1.86
CA LEU A 133 3.29 1.47 2.58
C LEU A 133 4.44 2.17 1.85
N PHE A 134 5.26 1.44 1.09
CA PHE A 134 6.50 1.97 0.54
C PHE A 134 6.29 3.18 -0.38
N MET A 135 5.25 3.16 -1.20
CA MET A 135 4.94 4.29 -2.11
C MET A 135 4.15 5.42 -1.41
N ARG A 136 3.34 5.09 -0.41
CA ARG A 136 2.50 6.07 0.29
C ARG A 136 3.33 7.07 1.09
N SER A 137 4.29 6.58 1.88
CA SER A 137 5.04 7.41 2.82
C SER A 137 5.83 8.55 2.15
N PRO A 138 6.68 8.31 1.13
CA PRO A 138 7.38 9.39 0.46
C PRO A 138 6.43 10.34 -0.27
N PHE A 139 5.34 9.83 -0.88
CA PHE A 139 4.39 10.66 -1.60
C PHE A 139 3.65 11.65 -0.67
N ILE A 140 3.22 11.18 0.51
CA ILE A 140 2.56 12.07 1.49
C ILE A 140 3.55 13.12 2.01
N VAL A 141 4.79 12.73 2.33
CA VAL A 141 5.80 13.69 2.83
C VAL A 141 6.10 14.75 1.77
N PHE A 142 6.41 14.37 0.55
CA PHE A 142 6.66 15.33 -0.53
C PHE A 142 5.43 16.17 -0.85
N GLY A 143 4.23 15.57 -0.90
CA GLY A 143 2.99 16.28 -1.16
C GLY A 143 2.66 17.29 -0.06
N ALA A 144 2.83 16.93 1.20
CA ALA A 144 2.63 17.83 2.34
C ALA A 144 3.64 18.99 2.33
N CYS A 145 4.92 18.73 2.03
CA CYS A 145 5.93 19.76 1.88
C CYS A 145 5.57 20.75 0.76
N VAL A 146 5.20 20.26 -0.43
CA VAL A 146 4.79 21.10 -1.55
C VAL A 146 3.58 21.95 -1.16
N MET A 147 2.59 21.37 -0.49
CA MET A 147 1.41 22.11 -0.03
C MET A 147 1.74 23.16 1.02
N ALA A 148 2.60 22.86 1.99
CA ALA A 148 3.04 23.84 2.97
C ALA A 148 3.71 25.05 2.31
N PHE A 149 4.58 24.83 1.34
CA PHE A 149 5.22 25.90 0.56
C PHE A 149 4.24 26.73 -0.27
N THR A 150 3.13 26.14 -0.75
CA THR A 150 2.12 26.88 -1.53
C THR A 150 1.19 27.72 -0.66
N ILE A 151 0.98 27.34 0.60
CA ILE A 151 0.09 28.05 1.53
C ILE A 151 0.82 29.18 2.25
N ASP A 152 1.96 28.91 2.83
CA ASP A 152 2.78 29.92 3.51
C ASP A 152 4.27 29.60 3.42
N PRO A 153 4.99 30.21 2.45
CA PRO A 153 6.42 29.96 2.27
C PRO A 153 7.28 30.38 3.47
N GLY A 154 6.80 31.37 4.27
CA GLY A 154 7.52 31.89 5.42
C GLY A 154 7.48 30.98 6.65
N SER A 155 6.43 30.18 6.80
CA SER A 155 6.26 29.24 7.91
C SER A 155 6.70 27.80 7.56
N ALA A 156 7.05 27.55 6.30
CA ALA A 156 7.45 26.24 5.80
C ALA A 156 8.96 25.96 5.89
N LEU A 157 9.76 26.95 6.31
CA LEU A 157 11.20 26.89 6.58
C LEU A 157 11.46 26.75 8.07
#